data_dd9930ee9757bdd2c6466a65260ec557
#
_entry.id   dd9930ee9757bdd2c6466a65260ec557
#
_cell.length_a   1.000
_cell.length_b   1.000
_cell.length_c   1.000
_cell.angle_alpha   90.00
_cell.angle_beta   90.00
_cell.angle_gamma   90.00
#
_symmetry.space_group_name_H-M   'P 1'
#
loop_
_entity.id
_entity.type
_entity.pdbx_description
1 polymer ?
#
loop_
_entity_poly.entity_id
_entity_poly.type
_entity_poly.pdbx_seq_one_letter_code
_entity_poly.pdbx_strand_id
1 'polypeptide(L)'
;MKLTNLKTLGKIAITGLIASILPMSVNAKDTVKVGVVSFLTGPAAGPFGTPAKQGAEIVIDAINSGTMPAPYNTKGFAGATMNPIFSDESGGGTKQVGLFRDFVQKQNVDAMIGYISSGNCMAIGPVADEVKMLTIFSTCGTERLYEEKLRSHVFRTQGNAVGDSLAAAKYIADEYFKGKVSTADKMYTGINQNYAWGQDSYKFFKLGMAQYMPSAVGSSKPQFPKLFSGQYGSEISALSLDKAKICLLYTSDAADDA
;
A
#
# COMPACT_ATOMS: atom_id res chain seq x y z
N MET A 1 -69.18 33.41 50.45
CA MET A 1 -68.15 32.80 51.36
C MET A 1 -66.76 33.04 50.73
N LYS A 2 -65.83 33.55 51.49
CA LYS A 2 -64.67 34.39 51.10
C LYS A 2 -63.63 33.65 50.27
N LEU A 3 -63.25 34.26 49.16
CA LEU A 3 -62.01 34.00 48.42
C LEU A 3 -60.83 34.52 49.23
N THR A 4 -59.85 33.71 49.48
CA THR A 4 -58.56 34.15 50.00
C THR A 4 -57.47 33.90 48.98
N ASN A 5 -56.81 34.98 48.64
CA ASN A 5 -55.64 35.08 47.75
C ASN A 5 -54.47 34.20 48.22
N LEU A 6 -53.84 33.53 47.29
CA LEU A 6 -52.50 33.03 47.49
C LEU A 6 -51.59 33.56 46.36
N LYS A 7 -50.98 34.71 46.65
CA LYS A 7 -49.81 35.15 45.90
C LYS A 7 -48.57 34.71 46.67
N THR A 8 -47.88 33.75 46.15
CA THR A 8 -46.49 33.54 46.52
C THR A 8 -45.75 33.09 45.28
N LEU A 9 -45.17 34.05 44.57
CA LEU A 9 -44.21 33.82 43.54
C LEU A 9 -42.91 33.34 44.18
N GLY A 10 -42.65 32.04 44.11
CA GLY A 10 -41.30 31.49 44.33
C GLY A 10 -40.37 31.90 43.21
N LYS A 11 -39.40 32.75 43.52
CA LYS A 11 -38.27 33.03 42.62
C LYS A 11 -37.41 31.74 42.56
N ILE A 12 -37.56 31.02 41.45
CA ILE A 12 -36.62 29.93 41.11
C ILE A 12 -35.37 30.65 40.59
N ALA A 13 -34.33 30.69 41.41
CA ALA A 13 -33.00 31.08 40.97
C ALA A 13 -32.44 29.96 40.08
N ILE A 14 -32.48 30.16 38.77
CA ILE A 14 -31.77 29.32 37.83
C ILE A 14 -30.30 29.67 38.02
N THR A 15 -29.61 28.91 38.86
CA THR A 15 -28.16 28.97 38.92
C THR A 15 -27.65 28.23 37.65
N GLY A 16 -27.38 28.99 36.61
CA GLY A 16 -26.78 28.48 35.39
C GLY A 16 -25.40 27.90 35.73
N LEU A 17 -25.34 26.59 35.73
CA LEU A 17 -24.05 25.84 35.73
C LEU A 17 -23.39 26.12 34.37
N ILE A 18 -22.63 27.21 34.26
CA ILE A 18 -21.71 27.40 33.16
C ILE A 18 -20.63 26.36 33.36
N ALA A 19 -20.83 25.19 32.76
CA ALA A 19 -19.75 24.23 32.55
C ALA A 19 -18.70 24.98 31.73
N SER A 20 -17.68 25.48 32.36
CA SER A 20 -16.47 25.99 31.72
C SER A 20 -15.90 24.82 30.92
N ILE A 21 -16.20 24.80 29.62
CA ILE A 21 -15.47 23.99 28.65
C ILE A 21 -14.08 24.62 28.63
N LEU A 22 -13.23 24.19 29.55
CA LEU A 22 -11.79 24.45 29.44
C LEU A 22 -11.40 23.87 28.08
N PRO A 23 -10.85 24.68 27.17
CA PRO A 23 -10.26 24.13 25.99
C PRO A 23 -9.18 23.17 26.50
N MET A 24 -9.36 21.87 26.31
CA MET A 24 -8.26 20.94 26.45
C MET A 24 -7.25 21.38 25.38
N SER A 25 -6.24 22.11 25.81
CA SER A 25 -5.09 22.38 25.00
C SER A 25 -4.49 21.02 24.69
N VAL A 26 -4.89 20.44 23.56
CA VAL A 26 -4.13 19.37 22.96
C VAL A 26 -2.80 20.03 22.64
N ASN A 27 -1.77 19.73 23.44
CA ASN A 27 -0.41 20.14 23.13
C ASN A 27 -0.08 19.55 21.76
N ALA A 28 -0.23 20.36 20.72
CA ALA A 28 0.22 19.99 19.40
C ALA A 28 1.71 19.72 19.52
N LYS A 29 2.15 18.56 19.02
CA LYS A 29 3.58 18.24 18.99
C LYS A 29 4.28 19.25 18.07
N ASP A 30 5.41 19.78 18.48
CA ASP A 30 6.25 20.63 17.62
C ASP A 30 6.89 19.82 16.48
N THR A 31 6.97 18.49 16.64
CA THR A 31 7.58 17.58 15.68
C THR A 31 6.77 16.29 15.55
N VAL A 32 6.52 15.89 14.31
CA VAL A 32 5.97 14.59 13.94
C VAL A 32 7.10 13.73 13.38
N LYS A 33 7.42 12.63 14.05
CA LYS A 33 8.42 11.66 13.59
C LYS A 33 7.79 10.63 12.68
N VAL A 34 8.31 10.48 11.47
CA VAL A 34 7.79 9.54 10.47
C VAL A 34 8.87 8.52 10.10
N GLY A 35 8.62 7.25 10.38
CA GLY A 35 9.46 6.18 9.84
C GLY A 35 9.19 6.00 8.35
N VAL A 36 10.22 6.12 7.53
CA VAL A 36 10.13 5.96 6.07
C VAL A 36 10.96 4.76 5.65
N VAL A 37 10.30 3.71 5.16
CA VAL A 37 10.95 2.45 4.82
C VAL A 37 10.90 2.20 3.32
N SER A 38 12.06 1.93 2.73
CA SER A 38 12.20 1.61 1.31
C SER A 38 13.46 0.78 1.09
N PHE A 39 13.60 0.12 -0.06
CA PHE A 39 14.84 -0.59 -0.39
C PHE A 39 15.99 0.41 -0.61
N LEU A 40 16.93 0.45 0.31
CA LEU A 40 18.13 1.28 0.19
C LEU A 40 19.35 0.47 -0.25
N THR A 41 19.24 -0.85 -0.20
CA THR A 41 20.27 -1.79 -0.66
C THR A 41 19.64 -2.94 -1.46
N GLY A 42 20.47 -3.67 -2.20
CA GLY A 42 20.05 -4.80 -3.04
C GLY A 42 19.41 -4.41 -4.36
N PRO A 43 18.92 -5.39 -5.15
CA PRO A 43 18.46 -5.16 -6.53
C PRO A 43 17.31 -4.16 -6.67
N ALA A 44 16.45 -4.05 -5.66
CA ALA A 44 15.32 -3.12 -5.69
C ALA A 44 15.68 -1.67 -5.27
N ALA A 45 16.92 -1.41 -4.88
CA ALA A 45 17.34 -0.08 -4.43
C ALA A 45 17.32 0.94 -5.57
N GLY A 46 17.96 0.63 -6.69
CA GLY A 46 18.04 1.52 -7.86
C GLY A 46 16.67 1.82 -8.46
N PRO A 47 15.92 0.82 -8.93
CA PRO A 47 14.67 1.04 -9.65
C PRO A 47 13.53 1.56 -8.77
N PHE A 48 13.52 1.29 -7.47
CA PHE A 48 12.39 1.64 -6.60
C PHE A 48 12.77 2.42 -5.35
N GLY A 49 13.73 1.91 -4.60
CA GLY A 49 13.98 2.38 -3.24
C GLY A 49 14.60 3.75 -3.17
N THR A 50 15.64 4.01 -3.96
CA THR A 50 16.32 5.31 -4.00
C THR A 50 15.39 6.41 -4.52
N PRO A 51 14.66 6.23 -5.64
CA PRO A 51 13.66 7.20 -6.08
C PRO A 51 12.56 7.46 -5.05
N ALA A 52 12.07 6.43 -4.38
CA ALA A 52 11.05 6.58 -3.34
C ALA A 52 11.56 7.40 -2.15
N LYS A 53 12.80 7.16 -1.71
CA LYS A 53 13.44 7.95 -0.66
C LYS A 53 13.59 9.42 -1.07
N GLN A 54 14.11 9.67 -2.25
CA GLN A 54 14.28 11.04 -2.78
C GLN A 54 12.94 11.77 -2.92
N GLY A 55 11.91 11.08 -3.41
CA GLY A 55 10.57 11.64 -3.48
C GLY A 55 10.00 11.99 -2.10
N ALA A 56 10.21 11.13 -1.10
CA ALA A 56 9.81 11.40 0.27
C ALA A 56 10.55 12.62 0.85
N GLU A 57 11.85 12.75 0.62
CA GLU A 57 12.66 13.90 1.06
C GLU A 57 12.11 15.19 0.46
N ILE A 58 11.89 15.25 -0.85
CA ILE A 58 11.34 16.43 -1.55
C ILE A 58 9.97 16.82 -0.97
N VAL A 59 9.07 15.87 -0.79
CA VAL A 59 7.73 16.14 -0.27
C VAL A 59 7.77 16.61 1.18
N ILE A 60 8.57 15.98 2.02
CA ILE A 60 8.72 16.38 3.44
C ILE A 60 9.33 17.77 3.56
N ASP A 61 10.34 18.09 2.75
CA ASP A 61 10.94 19.43 2.72
C ASP A 61 9.93 20.49 2.26
N ALA A 62 9.11 20.17 1.25
CA ALA A 62 8.05 21.06 0.78
C ALA A 62 6.95 21.28 1.84
N ILE A 63 6.56 20.25 2.59
CA ILE A 63 5.64 20.37 3.72
C ILE A 63 6.26 21.24 4.81
N ASN A 64 7.50 20.96 5.20
CA ASN A 64 8.18 21.70 6.26
C ASN A 64 8.42 23.19 5.92
N SER A 65 8.63 23.51 4.65
CA SER A 65 8.79 24.90 4.18
C SER A 65 7.48 25.59 3.86
N GLY A 66 6.36 24.85 3.73
CA GLY A 66 5.06 25.41 3.31
C GLY A 66 4.98 25.71 1.82
N THR A 67 5.78 25.03 0.99
CA THR A 67 5.84 25.25 -0.47
C THR A 67 5.01 24.22 -1.27
N MET A 68 4.28 23.34 -0.58
CA MET A 68 3.33 22.44 -1.25
C MET A 68 2.25 23.23 -1.99
N PRO A 69 1.71 22.70 -3.10
CA PRO A 69 0.54 23.28 -3.75
C PRO A 69 -0.68 23.37 -2.81
N ALA A 70 -1.55 24.37 -3.03
CA ALA A 70 -2.82 24.43 -2.34
C ALA A 70 -3.64 23.12 -2.58
N PRO A 71 -4.36 22.61 -1.59
CA PRO A 71 -4.62 23.18 -0.25
C PRO A 71 -3.57 22.83 0.82
N TYR A 72 -2.43 22.22 0.45
CA TYR A 72 -1.41 21.69 1.39
C TYR A 72 -0.25 22.68 1.64
N ASN A 73 -0.43 23.95 1.34
CA ASN A 73 0.59 25.00 1.40
C ASN A 73 0.78 25.62 2.80
N THR A 74 0.31 24.96 3.84
CA THR A 74 0.59 25.35 5.22
C THR A 74 1.94 24.80 5.66
N LYS A 75 2.70 25.58 6.44
CA LYS A 75 4.01 25.16 6.92
C LYS A 75 3.88 24.02 7.94
N GLY A 76 4.57 22.92 7.68
CA GLY A 76 4.56 21.75 8.53
C GLY A 76 3.27 20.92 8.41
N PHE A 77 3.24 19.78 9.08
CA PHE A 77 2.04 18.93 9.20
C PHE A 77 1.18 19.45 10.36
N ALA A 78 0.11 20.15 10.06
CA ALA A 78 -0.71 20.86 11.06
C ALA A 78 0.12 21.79 11.96
N GLY A 79 1.15 22.42 11.42
CA GLY A 79 2.08 23.29 12.14
C GLY A 79 3.30 22.61 12.73
N ALA A 80 3.32 21.28 12.84
CA ALA A 80 4.45 20.53 13.34
C ALA A 80 5.49 20.25 12.24
N THR A 81 6.75 20.29 12.57
CA THR A 81 7.84 19.89 11.66
C THR A 81 7.84 18.37 11.46
N MET A 82 7.77 17.89 10.23
CA MET A 82 7.96 16.47 9.92
C MET A 82 9.43 16.09 9.99
N ASN A 83 9.76 15.08 10.79
CA ASN A 83 11.11 14.54 10.92
C ASN A 83 11.15 13.09 10.42
N PRO A 84 11.67 12.84 9.20
CA PRO A 84 11.74 11.50 8.65
C PRO A 84 12.91 10.71 9.26
N ILE A 85 12.69 9.43 9.50
CA ILE A 85 13.71 8.46 9.88
C ILE A 85 13.70 7.35 8.83
N PHE A 86 14.70 7.33 7.97
CA PHE A 86 14.79 6.38 6.87
C PHE A 86 15.35 5.03 7.32
N SER A 87 14.83 3.94 6.76
CA SER A 87 15.33 2.59 6.98
C SER A 87 15.27 1.74 5.72
N ASP A 88 16.19 0.79 5.65
CA ASP A 88 16.28 -0.15 4.53
C ASP A 88 15.28 -1.30 4.67
N GLU A 89 14.48 -1.51 3.63
CA GLU A 89 13.50 -2.59 3.54
C GLU A 89 14.13 -3.97 3.28
N SER A 90 15.42 -4.04 2.99
CA SER A 90 16.09 -5.29 2.67
C SER A 90 16.12 -6.27 3.85
N GLY A 91 16.20 -7.58 3.56
CA GLY A 91 16.36 -8.64 4.56
C GLY A 91 15.08 -9.40 4.93
N GLY A 92 13.96 -9.10 4.25
CA GLY A 92 12.73 -9.88 4.36
C GLY A 92 11.89 -9.61 5.62
N GLY A 93 10.69 -10.22 5.66
CA GLY A 93 9.65 -9.90 6.63
C GLY A 93 10.07 -10.02 8.09
N THR A 94 10.82 -11.04 8.47
CA THR A 94 11.26 -11.23 9.86
C THR A 94 12.14 -10.07 10.35
N LYS A 95 13.12 -9.63 9.54
CA LYS A 95 13.95 -8.48 9.86
C LYS A 95 13.12 -7.21 9.94
N GLN A 96 12.20 -7.03 8.98
CA GLN A 96 11.35 -5.84 8.92
C GLN A 96 10.40 -5.74 10.12
N VAL A 97 9.86 -6.85 10.63
CA VAL A 97 9.07 -6.87 11.88
C VAL A 97 9.91 -6.38 13.07
N GLY A 98 11.16 -6.83 13.18
CA GLY A 98 12.07 -6.33 14.23
C GLY A 98 12.32 -4.83 14.13
N LEU A 99 12.65 -4.34 12.94
CA LEU A 99 12.87 -2.92 12.68
C LEU A 99 11.61 -2.08 12.95
N PHE A 100 10.44 -2.57 12.54
CA PHE A 100 9.17 -1.88 12.80
C PHE A 100 8.91 -1.70 14.30
N ARG A 101 9.12 -2.76 15.09
CA ARG A 101 8.99 -2.67 16.56
C ARG A 101 10.01 -1.70 17.17
N ASP A 102 11.22 -1.65 16.64
CA ASP A 102 12.25 -0.68 17.07
C ASP A 102 11.83 0.77 16.75
N PHE A 103 11.26 1.03 15.59
CA PHE A 103 10.69 2.34 15.27
C PHE A 103 9.64 2.77 16.29
N VAL A 104 8.73 1.88 16.65
CA VAL A 104 7.64 2.16 17.59
C VAL A 104 8.18 2.32 19.00
N GLN A 105 8.99 1.37 19.48
CA GLN A 105 9.35 1.25 20.90
C GLN A 105 10.57 2.10 21.30
N LYS A 106 11.54 2.23 20.39
CA LYS A 106 12.81 2.92 20.71
C LYS A 106 12.89 4.32 20.12
N GLN A 107 12.37 4.50 18.90
CA GLN A 107 12.45 5.79 18.21
C GLN A 107 11.21 6.65 18.41
N ASN A 108 10.13 6.05 18.93
CA ASN A 108 8.86 6.72 19.21
C ASN A 108 8.33 7.49 18.00
N VAL A 109 8.25 6.82 16.84
CA VAL A 109 7.63 7.39 15.63
C VAL A 109 6.13 7.56 15.80
N ASP A 110 5.57 8.54 15.14
CA ASP A 110 4.14 8.86 15.15
C ASP A 110 3.37 8.16 14.02
N ALA A 111 4.07 7.85 12.93
CA ALA A 111 3.53 7.12 11.79
C ALA A 111 4.64 6.40 11.03
N MET A 112 4.23 5.38 10.26
CA MET A 112 5.10 4.65 9.34
C MET A 112 4.60 4.82 7.91
N ILE A 113 5.50 5.07 6.96
CA ILE A 113 5.20 5.21 5.54
C ILE A 113 6.21 4.37 4.75
N GLY A 114 5.79 3.81 3.63
CA GLY A 114 6.70 3.12 2.72
C GLY A 114 6.32 1.67 2.48
N TYR A 115 7.33 0.83 2.45
CA TYR A 115 7.26 -0.58 2.06
C TYR A 115 6.80 -0.82 0.62
N ILE A 116 7.66 -1.47 -0.13
CA ILE A 116 7.47 -1.82 -1.55
C ILE A 116 7.05 -3.28 -1.67
N SER A 117 7.73 -4.16 -0.93
CA SER A 117 7.49 -5.60 -1.01
C SER A 117 6.18 -6.03 -0.39
N SER A 118 5.30 -6.63 -1.20
CA SER A 118 4.06 -7.25 -0.71
C SER A 118 4.31 -8.29 0.38
N GLY A 119 5.42 -9.02 0.33
CA GLY A 119 5.81 -9.96 1.37
C GLY A 119 6.13 -9.28 2.70
N ASN A 120 6.83 -8.15 2.68
CA ASN A 120 7.10 -7.36 3.88
C ASN A 120 5.82 -6.75 4.44
N CYS A 121 4.95 -6.22 3.58
CA CYS A 121 3.67 -5.65 4.02
C CYS A 121 2.76 -6.67 4.69
N MET A 122 2.73 -7.89 4.17
CA MET A 122 2.00 -9.00 4.80
C MET A 122 2.56 -9.34 6.20
N ALA A 123 3.86 -9.23 6.41
CA ALA A 123 4.48 -9.44 7.71
C ALA A 123 4.24 -8.26 8.66
N ILE A 124 4.28 -7.02 8.16
CA ILE A 124 4.15 -5.80 8.96
C ILE A 124 2.69 -5.50 9.31
N GLY A 125 1.73 -5.73 8.40
CA GLY A 125 0.33 -5.37 8.60
C GLY A 125 -0.27 -5.85 9.93
N PRO A 126 -0.10 -7.13 10.32
CA PRO A 126 -0.55 -7.62 11.63
C PRO A 126 0.11 -6.90 12.81
N VAL A 127 1.40 -6.62 12.70
CA VAL A 127 2.18 -5.96 13.77
C VAL A 127 1.75 -4.50 13.92
N ALA A 128 1.56 -3.79 12.82
CA ALA A 128 1.09 -2.41 12.83
C ALA A 128 -0.27 -2.28 13.51
N ASP A 129 -1.19 -3.20 13.21
CA ASP A 129 -2.51 -3.23 13.83
C ASP A 129 -2.45 -3.61 15.32
N GLU A 130 -1.59 -4.58 15.69
CA GLU A 130 -1.34 -4.99 17.07
C GLU A 130 -0.87 -3.81 17.95
N VAL A 131 0.12 -3.06 17.45
CA VAL A 131 0.70 -1.93 18.20
C VAL A 131 -0.02 -0.60 17.96
N LYS A 132 -1.10 -0.61 17.18
CA LYS A 132 -1.94 0.55 16.82
C LYS A 132 -1.14 1.68 16.15
N MET A 133 -0.15 1.33 15.34
CA MET A 133 0.69 2.29 14.61
C MET A 133 0.07 2.62 13.25
N LEU A 134 -0.25 3.89 13.03
CA LEU A 134 -0.65 4.36 11.70
C LEU A 134 0.44 4.01 10.69
N THR A 135 0.09 3.14 9.75
CA THR A 135 1.02 2.66 8.73
C THR A 135 0.40 2.81 7.35
N ILE A 136 1.09 3.52 6.46
CA ILE A 136 0.65 3.77 5.10
C ILE A 136 1.62 3.08 4.14
N PHE A 137 1.19 1.98 3.57
CA PHE A 137 1.96 1.28 2.54
C PHE A 137 1.90 2.02 1.21
N SER A 138 3.05 2.28 0.61
CA SER A 138 3.14 3.05 -0.63
C SER A 138 2.90 2.21 -1.89
N THR A 139 3.43 0.97 -1.95
CA THR A 139 3.48 0.19 -3.18
C THR A 139 3.16 -1.31 -3.03
N CYS A 140 2.70 -1.76 -1.89
CA CYS A 140 2.33 -3.16 -1.67
C CYS A 140 1.06 -3.55 -2.43
N GLY A 141 1.20 -4.16 -3.59
CA GLY A 141 0.08 -4.45 -4.49
C GLY A 141 -0.75 -5.69 -4.16
N THR A 142 -0.36 -6.53 -3.18
CA THR A 142 -1.12 -7.74 -2.81
C THR A 142 -2.49 -7.40 -2.21
N GLU A 143 -3.52 -8.16 -2.61
CA GLU A 143 -4.86 -8.05 -2.02
C GLU A 143 -4.98 -8.75 -0.68
N ARG A 144 -4.17 -9.77 -0.44
CA ARG A 144 -4.22 -10.60 0.78
C ARG A 144 -4.14 -9.77 2.05
N LEU A 145 -3.47 -8.62 1.99
CA LEU A 145 -3.33 -7.71 3.13
C LEU A 145 -4.68 -7.28 3.71
N TYR A 146 -5.72 -7.14 2.87
CA TYR A 146 -7.05 -6.68 3.26
C TYR A 146 -8.13 -7.76 3.09
N GLU A 147 -7.97 -8.71 2.16
CA GLU A 147 -8.90 -9.83 2.00
C GLU A 147 -8.89 -10.76 3.21
N GLU A 148 -7.71 -11.04 3.78
CA GLU A 148 -7.59 -11.95 4.92
C GLU A 148 -8.12 -11.32 6.23
N LYS A 149 -7.94 -10.01 6.41
CA LYS A 149 -8.42 -9.27 7.59
C LYS A 149 -8.42 -7.77 7.35
N LEU A 150 -9.52 -7.10 7.72
CA LEU A 150 -9.54 -5.65 7.84
C LEU A 150 -8.67 -5.20 9.01
N ARG A 151 -7.87 -4.16 8.77
CA ARG A 151 -6.93 -3.60 9.74
C ARG A 151 -7.22 -2.11 9.94
N SER A 152 -7.35 -1.69 11.19
CA SER A 152 -7.75 -0.32 11.52
C SER A 152 -6.61 0.70 11.39
N HIS A 153 -5.36 0.25 11.43
CA HIS A 153 -4.19 1.12 11.45
C HIS A 153 -3.33 1.01 10.19
N VAL A 154 -3.80 0.25 9.19
CA VAL A 154 -3.03 -0.04 7.98
C VAL A 154 -3.80 0.44 6.76
N PHE A 155 -3.15 1.26 5.96
CA PHE A 155 -3.69 1.85 4.74
C PHE A 155 -2.73 1.64 3.58
N ARG A 156 -3.23 1.79 2.35
CA ARG A 156 -2.44 1.72 1.12
C ARG A 156 -2.86 2.85 0.18
N THR A 157 -1.89 3.45 -0.50
CA THR A 157 -2.13 4.56 -1.43
C THR A 157 -2.07 4.16 -2.90
N GLN A 158 -1.47 3.02 -3.22
CA GLN A 158 -1.34 2.53 -4.59
C GLN A 158 -2.51 1.62 -5.00
N GLY A 159 -2.71 1.47 -6.31
CA GLY A 159 -3.52 0.42 -6.92
C GLY A 159 -3.07 -0.98 -6.51
N ASN A 160 -3.78 -1.97 -6.99
CA ASN A 160 -3.62 -3.35 -6.52
C ASN A 160 -3.52 -4.35 -7.68
N ALA A 161 -3.01 -5.53 -7.38
CA ALA A 161 -2.85 -6.60 -8.38
C ALA A 161 -4.16 -7.00 -9.07
N VAL A 162 -5.32 -6.83 -8.42
CA VAL A 162 -6.63 -7.10 -9.04
C VAL A 162 -6.91 -6.12 -10.16
N GLY A 163 -6.87 -4.82 -9.86
CA GLY A 163 -7.18 -3.76 -10.84
C GLY A 163 -6.26 -3.83 -12.05
N ASP A 164 -4.95 -3.91 -11.80
CA ASP A 164 -3.94 -3.96 -12.86
C ASP A 164 -4.10 -5.20 -13.75
N SER A 165 -4.28 -6.37 -13.13
CA SER A 165 -4.37 -7.64 -13.85
C SER A 165 -5.68 -7.80 -14.63
N LEU A 166 -6.81 -7.35 -14.05
CA LEU A 166 -8.09 -7.35 -14.75
C LEU A 166 -8.10 -6.36 -15.92
N ALA A 167 -7.51 -5.16 -15.74
CA ALA A 167 -7.36 -4.18 -16.81
C ALA A 167 -6.49 -4.72 -17.96
N ALA A 168 -5.36 -5.37 -17.64
CA ALA A 168 -4.51 -6.01 -18.62
C ALA A 168 -5.26 -7.12 -19.39
N ALA A 169 -5.99 -7.99 -18.69
CA ALA A 169 -6.76 -9.05 -19.31
C ALA A 169 -7.86 -8.49 -20.22
N LYS A 170 -8.56 -7.44 -19.79
CA LYS A 170 -9.59 -6.77 -20.60
C LYS A 170 -8.97 -6.13 -21.85
N TYR A 171 -7.88 -5.40 -21.71
CA TYR A 171 -7.17 -4.79 -22.86
C TYR A 171 -6.74 -5.85 -23.87
N ILE A 172 -6.17 -6.97 -23.41
CA ILE A 172 -5.75 -8.07 -24.26
C ILE A 172 -6.94 -8.69 -24.99
N ALA A 173 -8.06 -8.88 -24.31
CA ALA A 173 -9.28 -9.43 -24.91
C ALA A 173 -9.85 -8.50 -25.98
N ASP A 174 -9.99 -7.22 -25.69
CA ASP A 174 -10.67 -6.24 -26.53
C ASP A 174 -9.77 -5.76 -27.69
N GLU A 175 -8.52 -5.40 -27.39
CA GLU A 175 -7.66 -4.69 -28.36
C GLU A 175 -6.70 -5.63 -29.10
N TYR A 176 -6.11 -6.60 -28.41
CA TYR A 176 -5.15 -7.50 -29.04
C TYR A 176 -5.84 -8.65 -29.76
N PHE A 177 -6.66 -9.41 -29.07
CA PHE A 177 -7.39 -10.54 -29.67
C PHE A 177 -8.67 -10.13 -30.39
N LYS A 178 -9.27 -9.01 -30.02
CA LYS A 178 -10.53 -8.50 -30.61
C LYS A 178 -11.62 -9.56 -30.63
N GLY A 179 -11.75 -10.29 -29.52
CA GLY A 179 -12.69 -11.40 -29.35
C GLY A 179 -12.35 -12.68 -30.13
N LYS A 180 -11.22 -12.72 -30.86
CA LYS A 180 -10.80 -13.91 -31.62
C LYS A 180 -10.14 -14.92 -30.69
N VAL A 181 -10.78 -16.03 -30.46
CA VAL A 181 -10.27 -17.12 -29.60
C VAL A 181 -9.88 -18.32 -30.46
N SER A 182 -8.70 -18.88 -30.20
CA SER A 182 -8.29 -20.19 -30.67
C SER A 182 -8.40 -21.20 -29.53
N THR A 183 -9.17 -22.24 -29.71
CA THR A 183 -9.26 -23.37 -28.76
C THR A 183 -8.16 -24.40 -29.00
N ALA A 184 -7.50 -24.36 -30.15
CA ALA A 184 -6.39 -25.23 -30.51
C ALA A 184 -5.04 -24.76 -29.96
N ASP A 185 -4.89 -23.45 -29.73
CA ASP A 185 -3.65 -22.84 -29.27
C ASP A 185 -3.77 -22.37 -27.82
N LYS A 186 -2.64 -22.36 -27.11
CA LYS A 186 -2.55 -21.66 -25.85
C LYS A 186 -2.52 -20.17 -26.08
N MET A 187 -3.50 -19.46 -25.54
CA MET A 187 -3.66 -18.03 -25.77
C MET A 187 -2.77 -17.19 -24.86
N TYR A 188 -2.52 -17.63 -23.63
CA TYR A 188 -1.73 -16.90 -22.66
C TYR A 188 -0.96 -17.80 -21.70
N THR A 189 0.13 -17.27 -21.19
CA THR A 189 0.96 -17.84 -20.12
C THR A 189 1.43 -16.71 -19.20
N GLY A 190 2.36 -16.99 -18.28
CA GLY A 190 2.97 -15.97 -17.44
C GLY A 190 4.31 -16.37 -16.86
N ILE A 191 5.16 -15.39 -16.64
CA ILE A 191 6.33 -15.47 -15.79
C ILE A 191 6.25 -14.35 -14.75
N ASN A 192 6.20 -14.72 -13.47
CA ASN A 192 5.99 -13.78 -12.38
C ASN A 192 6.87 -14.20 -11.21
N GLN A 193 7.44 -13.24 -10.50
CA GLN A 193 8.30 -13.56 -9.35
C GLN A 193 7.51 -14.32 -8.26
N ASN A 194 8.14 -15.33 -7.65
CA ASN A 194 7.50 -16.19 -6.66
C ASN A 194 7.39 -15.53 -5.29
N TYR A 195 6.50 -14.56 -5.17
CA TYR A 195 6.11 -13.93 -3.91
C TYR A 195 4.65 -13.42 -4.03
N ALA A 196 4.09 -12.87 -2.95
CA ALA A 196 2.67 -12.55 -2.88
C ALA A 196 2.15 -11.77 -4.10
N TRP A 197 2.80 -10.68 -4.48
CA TRP A 197 2.35 -9.87 -5.61
C TRP A 197 2.41 -10.59 -6.95
N GLY A 198 3.53 -11.26 -7.27
CA GLY A 198 3.66 -11.98 -8.54
C GLY A 198 2.65 -13.13 -8.69
N GLN A 199 2.39 -13.85 -7.59
CA GLN A 199 1.37 -14.91 -7.55
C GLN A 199 -0.03 -14.33 -7.73
N ASP A 200 -0.36 -13.23 -7.04
CA ASP A 200 -1.65 -12.57 -7.13
C ASP A 200 -1.87 -11.97 -8.52
N SER A 201 -0.88 -11.33 -9.11
CA SER A 201 -0.96 -10.77 -10.46
C SER A 201 -1.34 -11.82 -11.49
N TYR A 202 -0.68 -12.99 -11.49
CA TYR A 202 -1.04 -14.06 -12.42
C TYR A 202 -2.42 -14.67 -12.11
N LYS A 203 -2.74 -14.86 -10.83
CA LYS A 203 -4.06 -15.33 -10.39
C LYS A 203 -5.18 -14.46 -10.94
N PHE A 204 -5.09 -13.14 -10.75
CA PHE A 204 -6.12 -12.20 -11.18
C PHE A 204 -6.13 -11.97 -12.69
N PHE A 205 -4.98 -12.03 -13.34
CA PHE A 205 -4.92 -12.04 -14.80
C PHE A 205 -5.66 -13.24 -15.38
N LYS A 206 -5.42 -14.43 -14.85
CA LYS A 206 -6.12 -15.66 -15.26
C LYS A 206 -7.62 -15.54 -15.04
N LEU A 207 -8.07 -14.97 -13.92
CA LEU A 207 -9.48 -14.72 -13.66
C LEU A 207 -10.08 -13.72 -14.66
N GLY A 208 -9.35 -12.66 -14.98
CA GLY A 208 -9.74 -11.68 -15.99
C GLY A 208 -9.86 -12.32 -17.38
N MET A 209 -8.89 -13.14 -17.78
CA MET A 209 -8.97 -13.88 -19.05
C MET A 209 -10.19 -14.80 -19.09
N ALA A 210 -10.49 -15.50 -17.99
CA ALA A 210 -11.68 -16.33 -17.90
C ALA A 210 -13.00 -15.53 -17.99
N GLN A 211 -13.00 -14.29 -17.52
CA GLN A 211 -14.14 -13.39 -17.60
C GLN A 211 -14.32 -12.78 -18.99
N TYR A 212 -13.26 -12.26 -19.59
CA TYR A 212 -13.33 -11.50 -20.85
C TYR A 212 -13.12 -12.37 -22.08
N MET A 213 -12.49 -13.54 -21.94
CA MET A 213 -12.27 -14.52 -22.99
C MET A 213 -12.48 -15.96 -22.46
N PRO A 214 -13.69 -16.35 -22.08
CA PRO A 214 -13.96 -17.61 -21.37
C PRO A 214 -13.53 -18.87 -22.13
N SER A 215 -13.47 -18.80 -23.46
CA SER A 215 -13.01 -19.92 -24.30
C SER A 215 -11.49 -19.93 -24.54
N ALA A 216 -10.74 -18.93 -24.01
CA ALA A 216 -9.29 -18.88 -24.20
C ALA A 216 -8.59 -19.92 -23.32
N VAL A 217 -7.74 -20.73 -23.96
CA VAL A 217 -6.93 -21.73 -23.24
C VAL A 217 -5.66 -21.08 -22.71
N GLY A 218 -5.50 -21.06 -21.39
CA GLY A 218 -4.26 -20.66 -20.74
C GLY A 218 -3.25 -21.79 -20.62
N SER A 219 -1.97 -21.46 -20.50
CA SER A 219 -0.94 -22.42 -20.18
C SER A 219 -1.17 -23.07 -18.81
N SER A 220 -0.91 -24.36 -18.71
CA SER A 220 -0.86 -25.06 -17.43
C SER A 220 0.49 -24.92 -16.71
N LYS A 221 1.47 -24.26 -17.33
CA LYS A 221 2.86 -24.19 -16.86
C LYS A 221 3.38 -22.75 -16.77
N PRO A 222 2.67 -21.82 -16.09
CA PRO A 222 3.25 -20.52 -15.83
C PRO A 222 4.50 -20.67 -14.95
N GLN A 223 5.44 -19.75 -15.08
CA GLN A 223 6.71 -19.81 -14.38
C GLN A 223 6.71 -18.84 -13.20
N PHE A 224 7.27 -19.30 -12.07
CA PHE A 224 7.41 -18.48 -10.86
C PHE A 224 8.84 -18.55 -10.34
N PRO A 225 9.79 -17.87 -10.99
CA PRO A 225 11.17 -17.81 -10.53
C PRO A 225 11.26 -17.17 -9.14
N LYS A 226 12.33 -17.50 -8.43
CA LYS A 226 12.62 -16.90 -7.13
C LYS A 226 12.78 -15.39 -7.27
N LEU A 227 12.22 -14.63 -6.32
CA LEU A 227 12.37 -13.18 -6.25
C LEU A 227 13.85 -12.77 -6.30
N PHE A 228 14.20 -11.88 -7.20
CA PHE A 228 15.56 -11.36 -7.43
C PHE A 228 16.60 -12.43 -7.79
N SER A 229 16.21 -13.46 -8.52
CA SER A 229 17.17 -14.50 -8.96
C SER A 229 18.20 -13.99 -9.98
N GLY A 230 17.84 -12.97 -10.78
CA GLY A 230 18.71 -12.39 -11.80
C GLY A 230 19.05 -13.31 -12.97
N GLN A 231 18.54 -14.55 -12.99
CA GLN A 231 18.76 -15.55 -14.03
C GLN A 231 17.45 -16.28 -14.32
N TYR A 232 16.95 -16.14 -15.54
CA TYR A 232 15.62 -16.63 -15.94
C TYR A 232 15.67 -17.54 -17.18
N GLY A 233 16.85 -18.01 -17.58
CA GLY A 233 17.05 -18.81 -18.80
C GLY A 233 16.23 -20.08 -18.86
N SER A 234 16.08 -20.79 -17.73
CA SER A 234 15.26 -22.00 -17.62
C SER A 234 13.78 -21.71 -17.82
N GLU A 235 13.29 -20.66 -17.19
CA GLU A 235 11.89 -20.23 -17.26
C GLU A 235 11.55 -19.72 -18.66
N ILE A 236 12.41 -18.91 -19.27
CA ILE A 236 12.26 -18.44 -20.66
C ILE A 236 12.23 -19.61 -21.63
N SER A 237 13.12 -20.59 -21.46
CA SER A 237 13.13 -21.78 -22.29
C SER A 237 11.83 -22.59 -22.15
N ALA A 238 11.34 -22.76 -20.94
CA ALA A 238 10.06 -23.43 -20.68
C ALA A 238 8.87 -22.71 -21.32
N LEU A 239 8.84 -21.39 -21.27
CA LEU A 239 7.80 -20.56 -21.89
C LEU A 239 7.87 -20.62 -23.43
N SER A 240 9.08 -20.63 -24.00
CA SER A 240 9.28 -20.76 -25.44
C SER A 240 8.76 -22.08 -26.00
N LEU A 241 8.90 -23.16 -25.23
CA LEU A 241 8.34 -24.48 -25.56
C LEU A 241 6.82 -24.51 -25.42
N ASP A 242 6.25 -23.70 -24.57
CA ASP A 242 4.82 -23.62 -24.30
C ASP A 242 4.04 -22.98 -25.45
N LYS A 243 4.67 -22.13 -26.26
CA LYS A 243 4.12 -21.50 -27.47
C LYS A 243 2.83 -20.72 -27.25
N ALA A 244 2.62 -20.13 -26.07
CA ALA A 244 1.48 -19.27 -25.84
C ALA A 244 1.59 -17.96 -26.68
N LYS A 245 0.45 -17.43 -27.10
CA LYS A 245 0.40 -16.19 -27.93
C LYS A 245 0.82 -14.95 -27.13
N ILE A 246 0.51 -14.92 -25.84
CA ILE A 246 0.84 -13.84 -24.93
C ILE A 246 1.47 -14.40 -23.66
N CYS A 247 2.48 -13.71 -23.17
CA CYS A 247 3.05 -13.94 -21.85
C CYS A 247 2.82 -12.72 -20.96
N LEU A 248 2.13 -12.91 -19.84
CA LEU A 248 2.12 -11.90 -18.79
C LEU A 248 3.49 -11.93 -18.09
N LEU A 249 4.26 -10.89 -18.34
CA LEU A 249 5.50 -10.64 -17.61
C LEU A 249 5.20 -9.59 -16.54
N TYR A 250 5.23 -9.99 -15.30
CA TYR A 250 5.05 -9.09 -14.18
C TYR A 250 6.28 -9.19 -13.27
N THR A 251 7.29 -8.45 -13.66
CA THR A 251 8.51 -8.29 -12.88
C THR A 251 8.78 -6.83 -12.69
N SER A 252 9.30 -6.48 -11.54
CA SER A 252 9.70 -5.11 -11.25
C SER A 252 10.95 -4.66 -12.02
N ASP A 253 11.66 -5.57 -12.67
CA ASP A 253 13.00 -5.33 -13.23
C ASP A 253 13.06 -5.49 -14.75
N ALA A 254 11.93 -5.65 -15.45
CA ALA A 254 11.92 -5.91 -16.89
C ALA A 254 12.30 -4.68 -17.76
N ALA A 255 12.46 -3.50 -17.18
CA ALA A 255 12.78 -2.29 -17.90
C ALA A 255 14.29 -1.97 -17.92
N ASP A 256 15.10 -2.60 -17.07
CA ASP A 256 16.51 -2.27 -16.90
C ASP A 256 17.47 -3.20 -17.67
N ASP A 257 16.96 -4.28 -18.28
CA ASP A 257 17.75 -5.25 -19.04
C ASP A 257 17.54 -5.15 -20.58
N ALA A 258 17.01 -4.03 -21.07
CA ALA A 258 16.84 -3.80 -22.51
C ALA A 258 17.87 -2.82 -23.08
#